data_a1e0f94922fda25b5144905149497477
#
_entry.id   a1e0f94922fda25b5144905149497477
#
_cell.length_a   1.000
_cell.length_b   1.000
_cell.length_c   1.000
_cell.angle_alpha   90.00
_cell.angle_beta   90.00
_cell.angle_gamma   90.00
#
_symmetry.space_group_name_H-M   'P 1'
#
loop_
_entity.id
_entity.type
_entity.pdbx_description
1 polymer ?
#
loop_
_entity_poly.entity_id
_entity_poly.type
_entity_poly.pdbx_seq_one_letter_code
_entity_poly.pdbx_strand_id
1 'polypeptide(L)'
;MLTLTLTLASLASWYGYPYHGRTTASGEIYNMHSMTAAHRTLPFGTKVRVCNISNKKCVNVRINDRGPFVHGRDIDLSRAAAEVIGLRSAGVGQVTIQRIN
;
A
#
# COMPACT_ATOMS: atom_id res chain seq x y z
N MET A 1 19.91 22.71 -15.20
CA MET A 1 18.79 22.98 -14.28
C MET A 1 18.63 21.81 -13.31
N LEU A 2 18.65 22.11 -12.04
CA LEU A 2 18.39 21.09 -11.01
C LEU A 2 16.90 20.96 -10.79
N THR A 3 16.39 19.74 -10.99
CA THR A 3 15.01 19.42 -10.61
C THR A 3 15.02 18.86 -9.18
N LEU A 4 14.41 19.56 -8.28
CA LEU A 4 14.27 19.10 -6.90
C LEU A 4 12.98 18.27 -6.82
N THR A 5 13.13 16.96 -6.60
CA THR A 5 12.00 16.09 -6.32
C THR A 5 11.83 15.98 -4.82
N LEU A 6 10.68 16.45 -4.34
CA LEU A 6 10.34 16.33 -2.93
C LEU A 6 9.50 15.07 -2.74
N THR A 7 10.06 14.08 -2.04
CA THR A 7 9.34 12.87 -1.67
C THR A 7 8.83 13.03 -0.25
N LEU A 8 7.51 13.01 -0.09
CA LEU A 8 6.89 13.06 1.23
C LEU A 8 6.73 11.65 1.77
N ALA A 9 7.06 11.49 3.06
CA ALA A 9 6.79 10.24 3.75
C ALA A 9 5.29 10.08 3.93
N SER A 10 4.81 8.87 3.67
CA SER A 10 3.43 8.47 3.87
C SER A 10 3.36 7.40 4.95
N LEU A 11 2.19 7.19 5.54
CA LEU A 11 2.00 6.16 6.54
C LEU A 11 1.24 4.98 5.92
N ALA A 12 1.84 3.79 6.00
CA ALA A 12 1.24 2.55 5.53
C ALA A 12 0.77 1.70 6.69
N SER A 13 -0.34 1.03 6.50
CA SER A 13 -0.82 -0.08 7.32
C SER A 13 -1.11 -1.28 6.42
N TRP A 14 -1.65 -2.35 6.97
CA TRP A 14 -2.03 -3.51 6.17
C TRP A 14 -3.31 -4.14 6.72
N TYR A 15 -3.99 -4.91 5.86
CA TYR A 15 -5.20 -5.63 6.25
C TYR A 15 -5.13 -7.09 5.77
N GLY A 16 -5.63 -7.98 6.61
CA GLY A 16 -5.64 -9.42 6.33
C GLY A 16 -7.00 -10.01 6.69
N TYR A 17 -7.01 -11.00 7.59
CA TYR A 17 -8.28 -11.43 8.17
C TYR A 17 -8.89 -10.30 9.00
N PRO A 18 -10.22 -10.13 9.00
CA PRO A 18 -11.23 -10.99 8.37
C PRO A 18 -11.60 -10.60 6.94
N TYR A 19 -10.81 -9.77 6.25
CA TYR A 19 -11.18 -9.22 4.93
C TYR A 19 -10.88 -10.17 3.77
N HIS A 20 -10.02 -11.17 3.98
CA HIS A 20 -9.68 -12.14 2.96
C HIS A 20 -10.95 -12.85 2.44
N GLY A 21 -11.11 -12.86 1.11
CA GLY A 21 -12.30 -13.42 0.45
C GLY A 21 -13.46 -12.46 0.27
N ARG A 22 -13.39 -11.25 0.82
CA ARG A 22 -14.45 -10.24 0.64
C ARG A 22 -14.24 -9.44 -0.64
N THR A 23 -15.34 -8.91 -1.18
CA THR A 23 -15.28 -8.06 -2.37
C THR A 23 -14.71 -6.69 -2.01
N THR A 24 -13.71 -6.26 -2.76
CA THR A 24 -13.10 -4.92 -2.64
C THR A 24 -13.94 -3.88 -3.37
N ALA A 25 -13.60 -2.60 -3.20
CA ALA A 25 -14.27 -1.49 -3.85
C ALA A 25 -14.18 -1.56 -5.39
N SER A 26 -13.13 -2.19 -5.94
CA SER A 26 -12.99 -2.40 -7.40
C SER A 26 -13.87 -3.52 -7.94
N GLY A 27 -14.49 -4.33 -7.09
CA GLY A 27 -15.23 -5.53 -7.46
C GLY A 27 -14.39 -6.81 -7.44
N GLU A 28 -13.07 -6.71 -7.29
CA GLU A 28 -12.22 -7.89 -7.11
C GLU A 28 -12.41 -8.49 -5.73
N ILE A 29 -12.18 -9.78 -5.61
CA ILE A 29 -12.12 -10.45 -4.32
C ILE A 29 -10.76 -10.12 -3.68
N TYR A 30 -10.77 -9.68 -2.42
CA TYR A 30 -9.52 -9.45 -1.70
C TYR A 30 -8.80 -10.77 -1.45
N ASN A 31 -7.57 -10.84 -1.93
CA ASN A 31 -6.65 -11.94 -1.65
C ASN A 31 -5.45 -11.39 -0.88
N MET A 32 -5.37 -11.73 0.41
CA MET A 32 -4.28 -11.23 1.26
C MET A 32 -2.89 -11.73 0.85
N HIS A 33 -2.82 -12.71 -0.06
CA HIS A 33 -1.56 -13.25 -0.58
C HIS A 33 -1.13 -12.60 -1.90
N SER A 34 -1.93 -11.70 -2.46
CA SER A 34 -1.61 -10.97 -3.68
C SER A 34 -0.94 -9.63 -3.35
N MET A 35 -0.20 -9.09 -4.31
CA MET A 35 0.49 -7.79 -4.17
C MET A 35 -0.46 -6.66 -4.54
N THR A 36 -1.35 -6.29 -3.63
CA THR A 36 -2.37 -5.27 -3.82
C THR A 36 -2.41 -4.31 -2.64
N ALA A 37 -3.09 -3.18 -2.83
CA ALA A 37 -3.28 -2.20 -1.78
C ALA A 37 -4.56 -1.40 -1.97
N ALA A 38 -5.02 -0.80 -0.89
CA ALA A 38 -6.08 0.19 -0.87
C ALA A 38 -5.48 1.59 -0.83
N HIS A 39 -6.06 2.51 -1.60
CA HIS A 39 -5.73 3.93 -1.60
C HIS A 39 -7.01 4.73 -1.82
N ARG A 40 -7.07 5.93 -1.20
CA ARG A 40 -8.32 6.70 -1.23
C ARG A 40 -8.67 7.26 -2.60
N THR A 41 -7.66 7.62 -3.41
CA THR A 41 -7.89 8.40 -4.64
C THR A 41 -7.25 7.84 -5.90
N LEU A 42 -6.15 7.09 -5.80
CA LEU A 42 -5.51 6.55 -7.00
C LEU A 42 -6.47 5.61 -7.75
N PRO A 43 -6.54 5.73 -9.09
CA PRO A 43 -7.43 4.87 -9.88
C PRO A 43 -7.13 3.38 -9.67
N PHE A 44 -8.17 2.56 -9.73
CA PHE A 44 -7.99 1.11 -9.70
C PHE A 44 -7.11 0.66 -10.87
N GLY A 45 -6.19 -0.27 -10.61
CA GLY A 45 -5.22 -0.71 -11.58
C GLY A 45 -3.91 0.09 -11.57
N THR A 46 -3.86 1.21 -10.86
CA THR A 46 -2.62 1.96 -10.70
C THR A 46 -1.59 1.09 -9.99
N LYS A 47 -0.40 1.04 -10.54
CA LYS A 47 0.75 0.36 -9.92
C LYS A 47 1.64 1.37 -9.24
N VAL A 48 1.99 1.08 -8.01
CA VAL A 48 2.88 1.92 -7.22
C VAL A 48 3.98 1.07 -6.59
N ARG A 49 5.14 1.69 -6.44
CA ARG A 49 6.23 1.13 -5.64
C ARG A 49 6.13 1.73 -4.24
N VAL A 50 6.08 0.87 -3.26
CA VAL A 50 6.03 1.26 -1.84
C VAL A 50 7.32 0.81 -1.19
N CYS A 51 8.07 1.75 -0.62
CA CYS A 51 9.35 1.47 0.04
C CYS A 51 9.25 1.80 1.52
N ASN A 52 9.63 0.87 2.36
CA ASN A 52 9.76 1.10 3.80
C ASN A 52 11.01 1.93 4.06
N ILE A 53 10.83 3.13 4.61
CA ILE A 53 11.93 4.07 4.84
C ILE A 53 12.94 3.49 5.82
N SER A 54 12.47 2.74 6.81
CA SER A 54 13.30 2.20 7.90
C SER A 54 14.31 1.16 7.43
N ASN A 55 13.93 0.25 6.53
CA ASN A 55 14.78 -0.85 6.08
C ASN A 55 15.11 -0.82 4.58
N LYS A 56 14.56 0.14 3.84
CA LYS A 56 14.74 0.33 2.39
C LYS A 56 14.21 -0.82 1.52
N LYS A 57 13.39 -1.71 2.07
CA LYS A 57 12.72 -2.75 1.29
C LYS A 57 11.54 -2.17 0.54
N CYS A 58 11.37 -2.58 -0.71
CA CYS A 58 10.31 -2.08 -1.59
C CYS A 58 9.45 -3.22 -2.12
N VAL A 59 8.22 -2.89 -2.48
CA VAL A 59 7.29 -3.80 -3.12
C VAL A 59 6.46 -3.02 -4.13
N ASN A 60 6.13 -3.66 -5.26
CA ASN A 60 5.20 -3.10 -6.23
C ASN A 60 3.82 -3.69 -5.97
N VAL A 61 2.81 -2.82 -5.87
CA VAL A 61 1.44 -3.24 -5.61
C VAL A 61 0.50 -2.59 -6.62
N ARG A 62 -0.65 -3.22 -6.82
CA ARG A 62 -1.73 -2.71 -7.67
C ARG A 62 -2.86 -2.23 -6.79
N ILE A 63 -3.34 -1.03 -7.05
CA ILE A 63 -4.45 -0.46 -6.28
C ILE A 63 -5.76 -1.11 -6.76
N ASN A 64 -6.47 -1.74 -5.84
CA ASN A 64 -7.75 -2.40 -6.14
C ASN A 64 -8.84 -2.14 -5.09
N ASP A 65 -8.57 -1.29 -4.11
CA ASP A 65 -9.52 -1.02 -3.05
C ASP A 65 -9.46 0.44 -2.61
N ARG A 66 -10.43 0.87 -1.82
CA ARG A 66 -10.50 2.21 -1.24
C ARG A 66 -10.22 2.16 0.26
N GLY A 67 -9.55 3.15 0.73
CA GLY A 67 -9.07 3.31 2.10
C GLY A 67 -7.59 3.61 2.10
N PRO A 68 -6.97 3.65 3.27
CA PRO A 68 -7.55 3.54 4.61
C PRO A 68 -8.35 4.80 5.00
N PHE A 69 -9.32 4.62 5.88
CA PHE A 69 -10.15 5.72 6.37
C PHE A 69 -9.79 6.12 7.81
N VAL A 70 -8.69 5.61 8.30
CA VAL A 70 -8.11 6.01 9.59
C VAL A 70 -7.26 7.24 9.36
N HIS A 71 -7.48 8.29 10.16
CA HIS A 71 -6.75 9.55 10.02
C HIS A 71 -5.24 9.34 10.08
N GLY A 72 -4.54 9.96 9.15
CA GLY A 72 -3.08 9.92 9.06
C GLY A 72 -2.52 8.74 8.28
N ARG A 73 -3.33 7.75 7.93
CA ARG A 73 -2.88 6.62 7.10
C ARG A 73 -3.17 6.90 5.63
N ASP A 74 -2.23 6.55 4.76
CA ASP A 74 -2.28 6.90 3.33
C ASP A 74 -2.48 5.71 2.42
N ILE A 75 -1.95 4.55 2.78
CA ILE A 75 -2.06 3.33 1.99
C ILE A 75 -2.23 2.14 2.92
N ASP A 76 -3.04 1.17 2.48
CA ASP A 76 -3.31 -0.05 3.24
C ASP A 76 -2.89 -1.23 2.38
N LEU A 77 -1.78 -1.87 2.75
CA LEU A 77 -1.18 -2.94 1.98
C LEU A 77 -1.90 -4.26 2.24
N SER A 78 -1.86 -5.17 1.26
CA SER A 78 -2.18 -6.56 1.53
C SER A 78 -1.18 -7.14 2.53
N ARG A 79 -1.56 -8.23 3.20
CA ARG A 79 -0.66 -8.92 4.12
C ARG A 79 0.65 -9.32 3.44
N ALA A 80 0.56 -9.90 2.23
CA ALA A 80 1.75 -10.33 1.50
C ALA A 80 2.68 -9.16 1.18
N ALA A 81 2.14 -8.02 0.75
CA ALA A 81 2.95 -6.83 0.48
C ALA A 81 3.61 -6.30 1.75
N ALA A 82 2.87 -6.27 2.87
CA ALA A 82 3.42 -5.86 4.16
C ALA A 82 4.56 -6.77 4.62
N GLU A 83 4.45 -8.06 4.38
CA GLU A 83 5.52 -9.02 4.70
C GLU A 83 6.79 -8.74 3.90
N VAL A 84 6.66 -8.44 2.59
CA VAL A 84 7.82 -8.15 1.72
C VAL A 84 8.65 -7.00 2.25
N ILE A 85 8.00 -5.95 2.76
CA ILE A 85 8.71 -4.75 3.23
C ILE A 85 8.89 -4.69 4.74
N GLY A 86 8.58 -5.79 5.45
CA GLY A 86 8.84 -5.90 6.89
C GLY A 86 7.88 -5.09 7.76
N LEU A 87 6.66 -4.81 7.29
CA LEU A 87 5.67 -4.05 8.08
C LEU A 87 4.66 -4.93 8.83
N ARG A 88 4.63 -6.23 8.59
CA ARG A 88 3.59 -7.07 9.17
C ARG A 88 3.58 -7.03 10.70
N SER A 89 4.73 -7.18 11.34
CA SER A 89 4.84 -7.19 12.80
C SER A 89 4.60 -5.82 13.41
N ALA A 90 5.12 -4.78 12.77
CA ALA A 90 4.93 -3.41 13.25
C ALA A 90 3.50 -2.90 13.05
N GLY A 91 2.79 -3.42 12.05
CA GLY A 91 1.43 -3.02 11.72
C GLY A 91 1.32 -1.72 10.94
N VAL A 92 2.17 -0.74 11.26
CA VAL A 92 2.19 0.59 10.66
C VAL A 92 3.63 1.02 10.49
N GLY A 93 3.94 1.73 9.41
CA GLY A 93 5.27 2.28 9.20
C GLY A 93 5.31 3.36 8.14
N GLN A 94 6.36 4.18 8.19
CA GLN A 94 6.57 5.23 7.19
C GLN A 94 7.12 4.64 5.90
N VAL A 95 6.52 5.04 4.78
CA VAL A 95 6.88 4.57 3.45
C VAL A 95 6.97 5.73 2.48
N THR A 96 7.61 5.49 1.35
CA THR A 96 7.45 6.33 0.15
C THR A 96 6.55 5.61 -0.83
N ILE A 97 5.75 6.37 -1.58
CA ILE A 97 4.84 5.84 -2.60
C ILE A 97 5.19 6.50 -3.92
N GLN A 98 5.49 5.70 -4.92
CA GLN A 98 5.84 6.18 -6.26
C GLN A 98 4.99 5.46 -7.30
N ARG A 99 4.25 6.22 -8.10
CA ARG A 99 3.50 5.65 -9.22
C ARG A 99 4.45 5.17 -10.31
N ILE A 100 4.24 3.95 -10.83
CA ILE A 100 5.12 3.31 -11.81
C ILE A 100 4.43 2.93 -13.13
N ASN A 101 3.17 3.33 -13.31
CA ASN A 101 2.50 3.11 -14.61
C ASN A 101 1.72 4.32 -15.10
#